data_39b840e6e5dd6e8775b78fabf3e99bfc
#
_entry.id   39b840e6e5dd6e8775b78fabf3e99bfc
#
_cell.length_a   1.000
_cell.length_b   1.000
_cell.length_c   1.000
_cell.angle_alpha   90.00
_cell.angle_beta   90.00
_cell.angle_gamma   90.00
#
_symmetry.space_group_name_H-M   'P 1'
#
loop_
_entity.id
_entity.type
_entity.pdbx_description
1 polymer ?
#
loop_
_entity_poly.entity_id
_entity_poly.type
_entity_poly.pdbx_seq_one_letter_code
_entity_poly.pdbx_strand_id
1 'polypeptide(L)'
;MSSVPHTHDHDHAHGHDHDHDHDHGHDHGHGGGYGGIMRWITTTNHKDIGTLYLWFSFTMFMVGGVMAMAIRLELFTPGLQFFNPDLFNQFTTMHGLIMVFGAIMPAFVGFANWQIPMMIGAPDMAFARLNNWSFWLLPFAAALLVLSFFTPGGAPGVGWTMYAPLTVQMGMGMDLTIFAVHILGMSSILGSINIITTILNMRAPGMTLMRMPLFVWTWLITAYLLVAAMPVLAGAVTMTLTDRHFGTTFFNAAGGGDPVLYQHIFWFFGHPEVYIIALPAFGVISQVIPAFSRKPLFGYASMVYATAAIAIISFIVWAHHMYTVGMPVTGQLFFMYATMLVAVPTGVKVFNWVATMWKGSLSFETPMLFALGFLFLFTLGGFTGLVLSIVPVDIQLHDTYYVVAHFHYVMVAGALFAAFAGIYFWLPKWTGKMYDETLGKIHFWLTLIFFNMIFFVQHFLGLAGMPRRIPDYPLMFETWNKISSIGAFGFGLSQLLLLYVVLKCIRSGEPAPQKPWDGADSLEWTHLPTPAPYHTFETQPVLK
;
A
#
# COMPACT_ATOMS: atom_id res chain seq x y z
N MET A 1 -28.69 80.49 -14.76
CA MET A 1 -29.63 80.45 -15.88
C MET A 1 -30.16 79.09 -15.93
N SER A 2 -31.29 78.85 -15.34
CA SER A 2 -32.67 78.73 -15.82
C SER A 2 -32.75 77.51 -16.74
N SER A 3 -33.63 76.53 -16.61
CA SER A 3 -34.97 76.51 -15.98
C SER A 3 -35.48 75.05 -15.95
N VAL A 4 -36.21 74.73 -14.93
CA VAL A 4 -37.17 73.64 -14.71
C VAL A 4 -38.49 74.06 -15.40
N PRO A 5 -39.62 73.35 -15.48
CA PRO A 5 -40.01 71.90 -15.36
C PRO A 5 -41.03 71.49 -16.41
N HIS A 6 -41.59 70.26 -16.32
CA HIS A 6 -43.03 69.98 -16.26
C HIS A 6 -43.41 68.54 -15.93
N THR A 7 -44.25 68.40 -14.97
CA THR A 7 -45.04 67.27 -14.47
C THR A 7 -46.11 66.83 -15.42
N HIS A 8 -46.52 65.52 -15.35
CA HIS A 8 -47.95 65.16 -15.25
C HIS A 8 -48.08 63.74 -14.61
N ASP A 9 -48.89 63.78 -13.54
CA ASP A 9 -49.48 62.59 -12.87
C ASP A 9 -50.47 61.88 -13.78
N HIS A 10 -50.65 60.59 -13.57
CA HIS A 10 -51.98 59.98 -13.44
C HIS A 10 -51.87 58.62 -12.69
N ASP A 11 -52.57 58.57 -11.58
CA ASP A 11 -52.94 57.40 -10.79
C ASP A 11 -53.71 56.35 -11.59
N HIS A 12 -53.48 55.08 -11.27
CA HIS A 12 -54.58 54.14 -10.95
C HIS A 12 -54.03 52.92 -10.21
N ALA A 13 -54.55 52.76 -8.98
CA ALA A 13 -54.40 51.61 -8.11
C ALA A 13 -55.21 50.41 -8.64
N HIS A 14 -54.64 49.20 -8.51
CA HIS A 14 -55.37 47.98 -8.10
C HIS A 14 -54.36 46.97 -7.57
N GLY A 15 -54.55 46.60 -6.30
CA GLY A 15 -53.80 45.56 -5.63
C GLY A 15 -54.30 44.15 -6.04
N HIS A 16 -53.39 43.22 -5.97
CA HIS A 16 -53.68 41.81 -5.62
C HIS A 16 -52.42 41.21 -5.01
N ASP A 17 -52.54 40.85 -3.72
CA ASP A 17 -51.62 39.96 -3.00
C ASP A 17 -51.56 38.61 -3.68
N HIS A 18 -50.35 38.12 -3.94
CA HIS A 18 -50.04 36.70 -3.92
C HIS A 18 -48.57 36.55 -3.50
N ASP A 19 -48.42 36.13 -2.23
CA ASP A 19 -47.22 35.53 -1.70
C ASP A 19 -46.91 34.26 -2.51
N HIS A 20 -45.78 34.26 -3.17
CA HIS A 20 -45.08 33.03 -3.57
C HIS A 20 -43.62 33.20 -3.19
N ASP A 21 -43.29 32.65 -2.02
CA ASP A 21 -41.93 32.26 -1.67
C ASP A 21 -41.42 31.28 -2.73
N HIS A 22 -40.62 31.76 -3.65
CA HIS A 22 -39.76 30.97 -4.47
C HIS A 22 -38.36 30.95 -3.86
N ASP A 23 -38.16 29.96 -3.01
CA ASP A 23 -36.84 29.50 -2.61
C ASP A 23 -36.08 29.06 -3.88
N HIS A 24 -35.32 29.97 -4.47
CA HIS A 24 -34.37 29.66 -5.53
C HIS A 24 -33.13 29.04 -4.92
N GLY A 25 -33.24 27.78 -4.54
CA GLY A 25 -32.11 26.89 -4.41
C GLY A 25 -31.36 26.88 -5.75
N HIS A 26 -30.21 27.57 -5.81
CA HIS A 26 -29.29 27.46 -6.92
C HIS A 26 -28.73 26.03 -6.97
N ASP A 27 -29.50 25.16 -7.58
CA ASP A 27 -29.04 23.86 -8.04
C ASP A 27 -28.12 24.12 -9.25
N HIS A 28 -26.81 24.24 -8.96
CA HIS A 28 -25.81 24.29 -10.00
C HIS A 28 -25.82 22.95 -10.73
N GLY A 29 -26.48 22.91 -11.87
CA GLY A 29 -26.66 21.78 -12.73
C GLY A 29 -25.36 21.03 -12.98
N HIS A 30 -25.23 19.91 -12.33
CA HIS A 30 -24.24 18.90 -12.68
C HIS A 30 -24.55 18.39 -14.06
N GLY A 31 -23.65 18.63 -15.00
CA GLY A 31 -23.68 18.00 -16.33
C GLY A 31 -23.97 16.51 -16.16
N GLY A 32 -24.89 15.96 -16.95
CA GLY A 32 -25.52 14.66 -16.81
C GLY A 32 -24.57 13.49 -16.53
N GLY A 33 -24.21 13.32 -15.29
CA GLY A 33 -23.45 12.18 -14.80
C GLY A 33 -24.42 10.99 -14.65
N TYR A 34 -23.98 9.84 -15.11
CA TYR A 34 -24.73 8.60 -14.93
C TYR A 34 -24.95 8.34 -13.42
N GLY A 35 -26.21 8.02 -13.04
CA GLY A 35 -26.53 7.61 -11.67
C GLY A 35 -26.16 6.16 -11.39
N GLY A 36 -26.16 5.77 -10.12
CA GLY A 36 -25.94 4.40 -9.72
C GLY A 36 -24.54 3.85 -10.02
N ILE A 37 -24.45 2.62 -10.47
CA ILE A 37 -23.19 1.92 -10.72
C ILE A 37 -22.36 2.56 -11.84
N MET A 38 -23.01 3.15 -12.84
CA MET A 38 -22.32 3.80 -13.97
C MET A 38 -21.48 5.00 -13.50
N ARG A 39 -21.88 5.71 -12.45
CA ARG A 39 -21.07 6.75 -11.84
C ARG A 39 -19.68 6.22 -11.47
N TRP A 40 -19.64 5.09 -10.77
CA TRP A 40 -18.38 4.48 -10.30
C TRP A 40 -17.51 3.96 -11.44
N ILE A 41 -18.13 3.44 -12.51
CA ILE A 41 -17.39 2.94 -13.68
C ILE A 41 -16.75 4.08 -14.46
N THR A 42 -17.42 5.23 -14.59
CA THR A 42 -17.01 6.34 -15.46
C THR A 42 -16.39 7.52 -14.74
N THR A 43 -16.35 7.49 -13.38
CA THR A 43 -15.81 8.60 -12.59
C THR A 43 -14.38 8.94 -12.96
N THR A 44 -14.09 10.21 -13.01
CA THR A 44 -12.73 10.75 -13.18
C THR A 44 -12.25 11.49 -11.93
N ASN A 45 -13.11 11.61 -10.90
CA ASN A 45 -12.77 12.27 -9.65
C ASN A 45 -11.77 11.45 -8.83
N HIS A 46 -10.68 12.06 -8.42
CA HIS A 46 -9.59 11.40 -7.67
C HIS A 46 -10.05 10.77 -6.34
N LYS A 47 -11.06 11.33 -5.67
CA LYS A 47 -11.58 10.79 -4.40
C LYS A 47 -12.43 9.54 -4.61
N ASP A 48 -13.28 9.54 -5.65
CA ASP A 48 -14.04 8.35 -6.02
C ASP A 48 -13.09 7.20 -6.41
N ILE A 49 -12.09 7.50 -7.25
CA ILE A 49 -11.08 6.51 -7.66
C ILE A 49 -10.27 6.02 -6.46
N GLY A 50 -9.85 6.92 -5.57
CA GLY A 50 -9.19 6.55 -4.31
C GLY A 50 -10.05 5.62 -3.44
N THR A 51 -11.35 5.88 -3.37
CA THR A 51 -12.31 5.03 -2.65
C THR A 51 -12.43 3.64 -3.28
N LEU A 52 -12.48 3.57 -4.63
CA LEU A 52 -12.48 2.29 -5.35
C LEU A 52 -11.20 1.48 -5.06
N TYR A 53 -10.02 2.12 -5.07
CA TYR A 53 -8.75 1.48 -4.72
C TYR A 53 -8.76 0.93 -3.29
N LEU A 54 -9.26 1.69 -2.31
CA LEU A 54 -9.30 1.27 -0.91
C LEU A 54 -10.23 0.06 -0.70
N TRP A 55 -11.43 0.06 -1.29
CA TRP A 55 -12.34 -1.08 -1.18
C TRP A 55 -11.84 -2.31 -1.93
N PHE A 56 -11.27 -2.12 -3.13
CA PHE A 56 -10.61 -3.21 -3.86
C PHE A 56 -9.48 -3.82 -3.05
N SER A 57 -8.59 -2.99 -2.53
CA SER A 57 -7.48 -3.40 -1.68
C SER A 57 -7.95 -4.19 -0.46
N PHE A 58 -8.97 -3.70 0.24
CA PHE A 58 -9.53 -4.41 1.40
C PHE A 58 -10.11 -5.77 1.00
N THR A 59 -10.82 -5.84 -0.13
CA THR A 59 -11.35 -7.11 -0.66
C THR A 59 -10.22 -8.10 -0.96
N MET A 60 -9.16 -7.66 -1.63
CA MET A 60 -8.00 -8.50 -1.93
C MET A 60 -7.24 -8.90 -0.66
N PHE A 61 -7.14 -8.01 0.32
CA PHE A 61 -6.60 -8.32 1.63
C PHE A 61 -7.37 -9.46 2.34
N MET A 62 -8.68 -9.45 2.26
CA MET A 62 -9.51 -10.54 2.81
C MET A 62 -9.32 -11.84 2.02
N VAL A 63 -9.27 -11.79 0.69
CA VAL A 63 -9.05 -12.98 -0.16
C VAL A 63 -7.68 -13.61 0.12
N GLY A 64 -6.61 -12.82 0.08
CA GLY A 64 -5.26 -13.29 0.41
C GLY A 64 -5.13 -13.71 1.87
N GLY A 65 -5.88 -13.07 2.78
CA GLY A 65 -5.95 -13.42 4.19
C GLY A 65 -6.57 -14.80 4.43
N VAL A 66 -7.66 -15.13 3.73
CA VAL A 66 -8.27 -16.48 3.79
C VAL A 66 -7.27 -17.56 3.34
N MET A 67 -6.48 -17.29 2.29
CA MET A 67 -5.42 -18.22 1.86
C MET A 67 -4.34 -18.38 2.94
N ALA A 68 -3.95 -17.30 3.62
CA ALA A 68 -3.03 -17.37 4.75
C ALA A 68 -3.62 -18.18 5.92
N MET A 69 -4.93 -18.04 6.20
CA MET A 69 -5.61 -18.85 7.22
C MET A 69 -5.60 -20.34 6.83
N ALA A 70 -5.81 -20.66 5.56
CA ALA A 70 -5.71 -22.04 5.05
C ALA A 70 -4.30 -22.61 5.24
N ILE A 71 -3.25 -21.85 4.89
CA ILE A 71 -1.85 -22.24 5.13
C ILE A 71 -1.62 -22.52 6.63
N ARG A 72 -2.10 -21.64 7.52
CA ARG A 72 -1.91 -21.79 8.97
C ARG A 72 -2.77 -22.90 9.57
N LEU A 73 -3.92 -23.19 8.96
CA LEU A 73 -4.76 -24.33 9.34
C LEU A 73 -4.03 -25.66 9.05
N GLU A 74 -3.45 -25.80 7.85
CA GLU A 74 -2.66 -26.99 7.49
C GLU A 74 -1.46 -27.18 8.42
N LEU A 75 -0.76 -26.09 8.75
CA LEU A 75 0.42 -26.13 9.61
C LEU A 75 0.10 -26.10 11.13
N PHE A 76 -1.16 -26.34 11.53
CA PHE A 76 -1.51 -26.37 12.94
C PHE A 76 -0.95 -27.60 13.66
N THR A 77 -0.96 -28.75 13.02
CA THR A 77 -0.36 -30.00 13.48
C THR A 77 0.51 -30.62 12.39
N PRO A 78 1.52 -31.44 12.75
CA PRO A 78 2.30 -32.17 11.77
C PRO A 78 1.45 -33.15 10.97
N GLY A 79 1.90 -33.46 9.76
CA GLY A 79 1.21 -34.31 8.79
C GLY A 79 0.24 -33.52 7.90
N LEU A 80 -0.09 -34.08 6.73
CA LEU A 80 -1.08 -33.49 5.82
C LEU A 80 -2.48 -33.67 6.40
N GLN A 81 -3.17 -32.58 6.71
CA GLN A 81 -4.46 -32.58 7.42
C GLN A 81 -5.64 -32.28 6.48
N PHE A 82 -5.59 -31.17 5.77
CA PHE A 82 -6.73 -30.61 5.04
C PHE A 82 -6.45 -30.49 3.54
N PHE A 83 -5.20 -30.24 3.15
CA PHE A 83 -4.83 -29.91 1.78
C PHE A 83 -3.74 -30.87 1.27
N ASN A 84 -3.82 -31.24 -0.01
CA ASN A 84 -2.70 -31.87 -0.67
C ASN A 84 -1.56 -30.85 -0.92
N PRO A 85 -0.31 -31.29 -1.13
CA PRO A 85 0.82 -30.40 -1.33
C PRO A 85 0.65 -29.42 -2.49
N ASP A 86 -0.02 -29.82 -3.57
CA ASP A 86 -0.22 -28.97 -4.75
C ASP A 86 -1.14 -27.78 -4.40
N LEU A 87 -2.26 -28.02 -3.73
CA LEU A 87 -3.18 -26.95 -3.33
C LEU A 87 -2.54 -26.04 -2.28
N PHE A 88 -1.76 -26.58 -1.34
CA PHE A 88 -1.00 -25.80 -0.37
C PHE A 88 -0.02 -24.84 -1.07
N ASN A 89 0.71 -25.33 -2.09
CA ASN A 89 1.63 -24.52 -2.87
C ASN A 89 0.91 -23.44 -3.71
N GLN A 90 -0.28 -23.75 -4.24
CA GLN A 90 -1.14 -22.78 -4.92
C GLN A 90 -1.57 -21.67 -3.96
N PHE A 91 -2.02 -21.98 -2.74
CA PHE A 91 -2.37 -20.99 -1.73
C PHE A 91 -1.16 -20.13 -1.33
N THR A 92 0.01 -20.74 -1.16
CA THR A 92 1.25 -20.01 -0.84
C THR A 92 1.62 -19.01 -1.93
N THR A 93 1.50 -19.42 -3.20
CA THR A 93 1.79 -18.56 -4.35
C THR A 93 0.81 -17.40 -4.44
N MET A 94 -0.49 -17.72 -4.40
CA MET A 94 -1.55 -16.72 -4.59
C MET A 94 -1.71 -15.79 -3.39
N HIS A 95 -1.49 -16.28 -2.16
CA HIS A 95 -1.39 -15.42 -0.99
C HIS A 95 -0.35 -14.32 -1.20
N GLY A 96 0.87 -14.68 -1.62
CA GLY A 96 1.94 -13.71 -1.85
C GLY A 96 1.59 -12.69 -2.96
N LEU A 97 1.16 -13.17 -4.13
CA LEU A 97 0.81 -12.31 -5.28
C LEU A 97 -0.36 -11.37 -4.97
N ILE A 98 -1.43 -11.88 -4.37
CA ILE A 98 -2.62 -11.10 -4.04
C ILE A 98 -2.32 -10.07 -2.96
N MET A 99 -1.56 -10.45 -1.91
CA MET A 99 -1.21 -9.52 -0.84
C MET A 99 -0.32 -8.38 -1.32
N VAL A 100 0.70 -8.65 -2.13
CA VAL A 100 1.62 -7.63 -2.63
C VAL A 100 0.91 -6.75 -3.66
N PHE A 101 0.44 -7.32 -4.76
CA PHE A 101 -0.05 -6.56 -5.91
C PHE A 101 -1.54 -6.21 -5.84
N GLY A 102 -2.35 -6.99 -5.11
CA GLY A 102 -3.79 -6.77 -5.00
C GLY A 102 -4.22 -6.01 -3.76
N ALA A 103 -3.50 -6.16 -2.64
CA ALA A 103 -3.88 -5.54 -1.37
C ALA A 103 -3.01 -4.33 -1.02
N ILE A 104 -1.72 -4.51 -0.72
CA ILE A 104 -0.89 -3.46 -0.13
C ILE A 104 -0.65 -2.31 -1.12
N MET A 105 -0.16 -2.60 -2.32
CA MET A 105 0.11 -1.56 -3.31
C MET A 105 -1.15 -0.75 -3.65
N PRO A 106 -2.31 -1.36 -4.00
CA PRO A 106 -3.52 -0.61 -4.27
C PRO A 106 -4.04 0.20 -3.08
N ALA A 107 -3.85 -0.25 -1.82
CA ALA A 107 -4.20 0.54 -0.64
C ALA A 107 -3.49 1.90 -0.65
N PHE A 108 -2.18 1.90 -0.83
CA PHE A 108 -1.40 3.13 -0.85
C PHE A 108 -1.69 3.99 -2.08
N VAL A 109 -1.98 3.40 -3.25
CA VAL A 109 -2.48 4.16 -4.42
C VAL A 109 -3.84 4.81 -4.11
N GLY A 110 -4.70 4.16 -3.34
CA GLY A 110 -5.94 4.74 -2.83
C GLY A 110 -5.70 5.97 -1.96
N PHE A 111 -4.75 5.89 -1.02
CA PHE A 111 -4.32 7.06 -0.24
C PHE A 111 -3.74 8.16 -1.13
N ALA A 112 -2.90 7.82 -2.09
CA ALA A 112 -2.31 8.80 -3.01
C ALA A 112 -3.39 9.57 -3.77
N ASN A 113 -4.36 8.86 -4.35
CA ASN A 113 -5.48 9.46 -5.07
C ASN A 113 -6.29 10.40 -4.17
N TRP A 114 -6.62 9.98 -2.95
CA TRP A 114 -7.34 10.82 -2.00
C TRP A 114 -6.53 12.04 -1.59
N GLN A 115 -5.27 11.85 -1.18
CA GLN A 115 -4.54 12.86 -0.41
C GLN A 115 -3.66 13.77 -1.26
N ILE A 116 -2.98 13.27 -2.31
CA ILE A 116 -2.00 14.08 -3.05
C ILE A 116 -2.61 15.37 -3.59
N PRO A 117 -3.74 15.36 -4.34
CA PRO A 117 -4.31 16.61 -4.83
C PRO A 117 -4.68 17.56 -3.68
N MET A 118 -5.29 17.05 -2.60
CA MET A 118 -5.66 17.87 -1.45
C MET A 118 -4.45 18.45 -0.71
N MET A 119 -3.35 17.71 -0.62
CA MET A 119 -2.13 18.13 0.07
C MET A 119 -1.31 19.16 -0.71
N ILE A 120 -1.40 19.15 -2.04
CA ILE A 120 -0.65 20.08 -2.89
C ILE A 120 -1.50 21.24 -3.41
N GLY A 121 -2.79 21.28 -3.08
CA GLY A 121 -3.73 22.30 -3.54
C GLY A 121 -4.12 22.15 -5.02
N ALA A 122 -4.11 20.94 -5.55
CA ALA A 122 -4.55 20.63 -6.91
C ALA A 122 -6.05 20.29 -6.94
N PRO A 123 -6.78 20.65 -8.01
CA PRO A 123 -8.20 20.33 -8.14
C PRO A 123 -8.47 18.84 -8.38
N ASP A 124 -7.60 18.16 -9.09
CA ASP A 124 -7.68 16.73 -9.39
C ASP A 124 -6.29 16.19 -9.80
N MET A 125 -6.23 14.92 -10.22
CA MET A 125 -5.03 14.34 -10.84
C MET A 125 -4.87 14.88 -12.27
N ALA A 126 -3.62 14.93 -12.76
CA ALA A 126 -3.28 15.51 -14.07
C ALA A 126 -3.99 14.81 -15.22
N PHE A 127 -4.10 13.49 -15.17
CA PHE A 127 -4.72 12.65 -16.21
C PHE A 127 -5.90 11.87 -15.63
N ALA A 128 -7.03 12.55 -15.43
CA ALA A 128 -8.19 12.00 -14.74
C ALA A 128 -8.79 10.74 -15.42
N ARG A 129 -8.82 10.67 -16.76
CA ARG A 129 -9.26 9.48 -17.50
C ARG A 129 -8.27 8.33 -17.38
N LEU A 130 -6.98 8.61 -17.43
CA LEU A 130 -5.92 7.62 -17.22
C LEU A 130 -5.98 7.04 -15.83
N ASN A 131 -6.33 7.87 -14.84
CA ASN A 131 -6.52 7.48 -13.46
C ASN A 131 -7.66 6.45 -13.29
N ASN A 132 -8.80 6.71 -13.92
CA ASN A 132 -9.90 5.75 -13.96
C ASN A 132 -9.47 4.43 -14.62
N TRP A 133 -8.79 4.50 -15.74
CA TRP A 133 -8.35 3.30 -16.45
C TRP A 133 -7.33 2.50 -15.65
N SER A 134 -6.37 3.14 -14.96
CA SER A 134 -5.41 2.45 -14.10
C SER A 134 -6.09 1.63 -13.02
N PHE A 135 -7.19 2.13 -12.43
CA PHE A 135 -7.97 1.35 -11.46
C PHE A 135 -8.65 0.14 -12.11
N TRP A 136 -9.37 0.33 -13.23
CA TRP A 136 -10.18 -0.76 -13.81
C TRP A 136 -9.36 -1.91 -14.36
N LEU A 137 -8.07 -1.75 -14.58
CA LEU A 137 -7.16 -2.86 -14.88
C LEU A 137 -7.01 -3.84 -13.70
N LEU A 138 -7.12 -3.37 -12.45
CA LEU A 138 -6.93 -4.23 -11.27
C LEU A 138 -8.00 -5.33 -11.12
N PRO A 139 -9.31 -5.07 -11.23
CA PRO A 139 -10.32 -6.12 -11.18
C PRO A 139 -10.12 -7.19 -12.26
N PHE A 140 -9.68 -6.82 -13.47
CA PHE A 140 -9.37 -7.77 -14.53
C PHE A 140 -8.18 -8.67 -14.16
N ALA A 141 -7.11 -8.09 -13.64
CA ALA A 141 -5.96 -8.86 -13.17
C ALA A 141 -6.33 -9.80 -12.03
N ALA A 142 -7.10 -9.32 -11.05
CA ALA A 142 -7.59 -10.15 -9.95
C ALA A 142 -8.47 -11.31 -10.45
N ALA A 143 -9.33 -11.06 -11.44
CA ALA A 143 -10.12 -12.11 -12.06
C ALA A 143 -9.24 -13.20 -12.71
N LEU A 144 -8.16 -12.83 -13.40
CA LEU A 144 -7.22 -13.80 -13.98
C LEU A 144 -6.52 -14.64 -12.90
N LEU A 145 -6.11 -14.03 -11.77
CA LEU A 145 -5.53 -14.77 -10.65
C LEU A 145 -6.53 -15.78 -10.06
N VAL A 146 -7.77 -15.38 -9.87
CA VAL A 146 -8.82 -16.28 -9.36
C VAL A 146 -9.15 -17.38 -10.39
N LEU A 147 -9.28 -17.03 -11.67
CA LEU A 147 -9.58 -17.98 -12.73
C LEU A 147 -8.48 -19.05 -12.88
N SER A 148 -7.22 -18.74 -12.53
CA SER A 148 -6.14 -19.70 -12.60
C SER A 148 -6.38 -20.97 -11.77
N PHE A 149 -7.11 -20.87 -10.65
CA PHE A 149 -7.49 -22.04 -9.84
C PHE A 149 -8.42 -23.02 -10.56
N PHE A 150 -9.16 -22.57 -11.55
CA PHE A 150 -10.14 -23.36 -12.29
C PHE A 150 -9.60 -23.93 -13.61
N THR A 151 -8.31 -23.71 -13.90
CA THR A 151 -7.65 -24.31 -15.07
C THR A 151 -7.21 -25.73 -14.78
N PRO A 152 -7.00 -26.58 -15.81
CA PRO A 152 -6.38 -27.88 -15.62
C PRO A 152 -5.00 -27.77 -14.95
N GLY A 153 -4.83 -28.43 -13.81
CA GLY A 153 -3.64 -28.33 -12.96
C GLY A 153 -3.70 -27.23 -11.91
N GLY A 154 -4.76 -26.39 -11.90
CA GLY A 154 -4.98 -25.32 -10.92
C GLY A 154 -4.07 -24.11 -11.11
N ALA A 155 -4.01 -23.27 -10.08
CA ALA A 155 -3.10 -22.13 -10.01
C ALA A 155 -1.63 -22.58 -9.90
N PRO A 156 -0.64 -21.75 -10.27
CA PRO A 156 0.76 -22.17 -10.18
C PRO A 156 1.22 -22.36 -8.73
N GLY A 157 1.93 -23.44 -8.47
CA GLY A 157 2.52 -23.77 -7.17
C GLY A 157 3.99 -23.38 -7.03
N VAL A 158 4.40 -22.26 -7.62
CA VAL A 158 5.81 -21.85 -7.79
C VAL A 158 6.29 -20.81 -6.78
N GLY A 159 5.40 -20.31 -5.91
CA GLY A 159 5.65 -19.14 -5.06
C GLY A 159 5.51 -17.81 -5.83
N TRP A 160 5.37 -16.70 -5.10
CA TRP A 160 5.12 -15.38 -5.69
C TRP A 160 6.30 -14.87 -6.55
N THR A 161 7.50 -15.40 -6.33
CA THR A 161 8.71 -15.07 -7.10
C THR A 161 8.77 -15.73 -8.48
N MET A 162 7.93 -16.74 -8.73
CA MET A 162 7.75 -17.38 -10.04
C MET A 162 9.07 -17.85 -10.69
N TYR A 163 9.92 -18.56 -9.94
CA TYR A 163 11.24 -18.98 -10.44
C TYR A 163 11.16 -19.98 -11.59
N ALA A 164 11.92 -19.70 -12.65
CA ALA A 164 12.28 -20.69 -13.65
C ALA A 164 13.33 -21.66 -13.06
N PRO A 165 13.40 -22.93 -13.52
CA PRO A 165 12.65 -23.54 -14.62
C PRO A 165 11.27 -24.09 -14.24
N LEU A 166 10.88 -24.06 -12.95
CA LEU A 166 9.60 -24.63 -12.51
C LEU A 166 8.40 -23.98 -13.21
N THR A 167 8.41 -22.67 -13.40
CA THR A 167 7.35 -21.91 -14.10
C THR A 167 7.15 -22.37 -15.54
N VAL A 168 8.20 -22.82 -16.22
CA VAL A 168 8.12 -23.29 -17.61
C VAL A 168 7.35 -24.61 -17.69
N GLN A 169 7.33 -25.40 -16.61
CA GLN A 169 6.69 -26.72 -16.53
C GLN A 169 5.21 -26.66 -16.08
N MET A 170 4.74 -25.50 -15.59
CA MET A 170 3.37 -25.34 -15.10
C MET A 170 2.32 -25.35 -16.23
N GLY A 171 1.06 -25.65 -15.86
CA GLY A 171 -0.09 -25.60 -16.76
C GLY A 171 -0.55 -24.17 -17.12
N MET A 172 -1.75 -24.07 -17.72
CA MET A 172 -2.36 -22.81 -18.17
C MET A 172 -2.55 -21.78 -17.04
N GLY A 173 -2.71 -22.23 -15.79
CA GLY A 173 -2.81 -21.31 -14.65
C GLY A 173 -1.61 -20.38 -14.52
N MET A 174 -0.41 -20.82 -14.95
CA MET A 174 0.79 -19.96 -14.99
C MET A 174 0.66 -18.86 -16.03
N ASP A 175 0.09 -19.14 -17.20
CA ASP A 175 -0.10 -18.14 -18.26
C ASP A 175 -1.07 -17.05 -17.80
N LEU A 176 -2.19 -17.43 -17.19
CA LEU A 176 -3.14 -16.47 -16.60
C LEU A 176 -2.47 -15.60 -15.52
N THR A 177 -1.61 -16.19 -14.71
CA THR A 177 -0.85 -15.48 -13.68
C THR A 177 0.14 -14.48 -14.30
N ILE A 178 0.86 -14.87 -15.35
CA ILE A 178 1.77 -13.98 -16.09
C ILE A 178 0.99 -12.80 -16.68
N PHE A 179 -0.15 -13.03 -17.34
CA PHE A 179 -0.97 -11.95 -17.87
C PHE A 179 -1.52 -11.04 -16.76
N ALA A 180 -1.94 -11.60 -15.62
CA ALA A 180 -2.36 -10.81 -14.48
C ALA A 180 -1.24 -9.87 -14.00
N VAL A 181 -0.02 -10.38 -13.84
CA VAL A 181 1.15 -9.59 -13.42
C VAL A 181 1.48 -8.47 -14.44
N HIS A 182 1.37 -8.74 -15.75
CA HIS A 182 1.52 -7.71 -16.78
C HIS A 182 0.48 -6.59 -16.63
N ILE A 183 -0.80 -6.94 -16.43
CA ILE A 183 -1.88 -5.96 -16.27
C ILE A 183 -1.68 -5.14 -14.99
N LEU A 184 -1.29 -5.78 -13.87
CA LEU A 184 -0.96 -5.10 -12.61
C LEU A 184 0.21 -4.13 -12.78
N GLY A 185 1.26 -4.54 -13.50
CA GLY A 185 2.40 -3.69 -13.84
C GLY A 185 2.01 -2.49 -14.71
N MET A 186 1.18 -2.70 -15.71
CA MET A 186 0.66 -1.61 -16.56
C MET A 186 -0.15 -0.60 -15.74
N SER A 187 -1.06 -1.06 -14.87
CA SER A 187 -1.80 -0.21 -13.94
C SER A 187 -0.86 0.67 -13.11
N SER A 188 0.19 0.05 -12.53
CA SER A 188 1.16 0.74 -11.68
C SER A 188 1.95 1.82 -12.43
N ILE A 189 2.39 1.54 -13.67
CA ILE A 189 3.09 2.52 -14.52
C ILE A 189 2.17 3.71 -14.87
N LEU A 190 0.93 3.44 -15.27
CA LEU A 190 -0.03 4.49 -15.61
C LEU A 190 -0.33 5.40 -14.41
N GLY A 191 -0.55 4.80 -13.23
CA GLY A 191 -0.73 5.54 -11.99
C GLY A 191 0.49 6.38 -11.62
N SER A 192 1.69 5.84 -11.80
CA SER A 192 2.96 6.52 -11.48
C SER A 192 3.20 7.74 -12.38
N ILE A 193 2.97 7.62 -13.69
CA ILE A 193 3.07 8.75 -14.63
C ILE A 193 2.10 9.85 -14.20
N ASN A 194 0.89 9.48 -13.82
CA ASN A 194 -0.12 10.44 -13.37
C ASN A 194 0.31 11.15 -12.07
N ILE A 195 0.79 10.39 -11.07
CA ILE A 195 1.27 10.95 -9.80
C ILE A 195 2.45 11.90 -10.02
N ILE A 196 3.46 11.52 -10.81
CA ILE A 196 4.62 12.38 -11.11
C ILE A 196 4.15 13.68 -11.75
N THR A 197 3.31 13.60 -12.78
CA THR A 197 2.81 14.77 -13.51
C THR A 197 1.99 15.68 -12.60
N THR A 198 1.12 15.11 -11.78
CA THR A 198 0.30 15.86 -10.81
C THR A 198 1.17 16.62 -9.83
N ILE A 199 2.13 15.95 -9.19
CA ILE A 199 2.99 16.56 -8.18
C ILE A 199 3.90 17.62 -8.80
N LEU A 200 4.48 17.37 -9.95
CA LEU A 200 5.42 18.34 -10.55
C LEU A 200 4.73 19.56 -11.13
N ASN A 201 3.53 19.43 -11.71
CA ASN A 201 2.91 20.47 -12.53
C ASN A 201 1.69 21.15 -11.87
N MET A 202 1.05 20.54 -10.86
CA MET A 202 -0.23 21.02 -10.35
C MET A 202 -0.19 21.54 -8.91
N ARG A 203 1.00 21.73 -8.34
CA ARG A 203 1.12 22.32 -6.99
C ARG A 203 0.57 23.74 -6.96
N ALA A 204 -0.07 24.08 -5.85
CA ALA A 204 -0.54 25.43 -5.60
C ALA A 204 0.61 26.46 -5.70
N PRO A 205 0.36 27.67 -6.21
CA PRO A 205 1.36 28.75 -6.23
C PRO A 205 1.98 28.99 -4.86
N GLY A 206 3.30 29.05 -4.79
CA GLY A 206 4.07 29.17 -3.54
C GLY A 206 4.46 27.83 -2.88
N MET A 207 3.89 26.70 -3.29
CA MET A 207 4.32 25.39 -2.83
C MET A 207 5.53 24.89 -3.63
N THR A 208 6.72 25.21 -3.14
CA THR A 208 7.96 24.62 -3.69
C THR A 208 8.09 23.15 -3.29
N LEU A 209 9.00 22.40 -3.96
CA LEU A 209 9.23 20.99 -3.62
C LEU A 209 9.56 20.79 -2.14
N MET A 210 10.41 21.64 -1.56
CA MET A 210 10.81 21.53 -0.15
C MET A 210 9.76 22.08 0.85
N ARG A 211 8.58 22.46 0.37
CA ARG A 211 7.41 22.81 1.19
C ARG A 211 6.30 21.77 1.12
N MET A 212 6.46 20.73 0.28
CA MET A 212 5.47 19.66 0.19
C MET A 212 5.43 18.82 1.46
N PRO A 213 4.26 18.31 1.87
CA PRO A 213 4.16 17.29 2.89
C PRO A 213 5.02 16.08 2.57
N LEU A 214 5.58 15.42 3.59
CA LEU A 214 6.50 14.31 3.35
C LEU A 214 5.81 13.11 2.67
N PHE A 215 4.53 12.91 2.90
CA PHE A 215 3.72 11.93 2.19
C PHE A 215 3.80 12.14 0.65
N VAL A 216 3.73 13.37 0.19
CA VAL A 216 3.85 13.71 -1.24
C VAL A 216 5.25 13.40 -1.77
N TRP A 217 6.31 13.67 -0.99
CA TRP A 217 7.68 13.30 -1.35
C TRP A 217 7.87 11.79 -1.46
N THR A 218 7.36 11.03 -0.51
CA THR A 218 7.48 9.56 -0.56
C THR A 218 6.78 9.00 -1.79
N TRP A 219 5.63 9.56 -2.17
CA TRP A 219 4.93 9.16 -3.37
C TRP A 219 5.63 9.58 -4.68
N LEU A 220 6.21 10.77 -4.73
CA LEU A 220 6.98 11.19 -5.90
C LEU A 220 8.15 10.22 -6.16
N ILE A 221 8.88 9.88 -5.12
CA ILE A 221 10.01 8.95 -5.19
C ILE A 221 9.53 7.52 -5.52
N THR A 222 8.46 7.05 -4.90
CA THR A 222 7.85 5.75 -5.19
C THR A 222 7.39 5.64 -6.64
N ALA A 223 6.81 6.70 -7.19
CA ALA A 223 6.38 6.71 -8.58
C ALA A 223 7.56 6.59 -9.56
N TYR A 224 8.71 7.22 -9.27
CA TYR A 224 9.93 7.00 -10.05
C TYR A 224 10.46 5.56 -9.92
N LEU A 225 10.42 4.97 -8.72
CA LEU A 225 10.79 3.56 -8.54
C LEU A 225 9.91 2.63 -9.37
N LEU A 226 8.59 2.85 -9.38
CA LEU A 226 7.64 2.06 -10.15
C LEU A 226 7.91 2.14 -11.66
N VAL A 227 8.14 3.34 -12.19
CA VAL A 227 8.45 3.52 -13.62
C VAL A 227 9.75 2.81 -13.99
N ALA A 228 10.74 2.77 -13.10
CA ALA A 228 12.02 2.11 -13.36
C ALA A 228 11.97 0.58 -13.17
N ALA A 229 11.27 0.10 -12.14
CA ALA A 229 11.30 -1.31 -11.74
C ALA A 229 10.27 -2.20 -12.47
N MET A 230 9.04 -1.71 -12.70
CA MET A 230 7.96 -2.52 -13.29
C MET A 230 8.27 -3.05 -14.69
N PRO A 231 8.91 -2.30 -15.61
CA PRO A 231 9.32 -2.85 -16.91
C PRO A 231 10.28 -4.03 -16.80
N VAL A 232 11.12 -4.06 -15.77
CA VAL A 232 12.06 -5.17 -15.54
C VAL A 232 11.31 -6.45 -15.15
N LEU A 233 10.31 -6.34 -14.27
CA LEU A 233 9.42 -7.47 -13.97
C LEU A 233 8.68 -7.95 -15.22
N ALA A 234 8.11 -7.02 -15.99
CA ALA A 234 7.41 -7.35 -17.25
C ALA A 234 8.35 -8.11 -18.20
N GLY A 235 9.62 -7.69 -18.30
CA GLY A 235 10.66 -8.39 -19.07
C GLY A 235 10.88 -9.81 -18.59
N ALA A 236 11.07 -10.02 -17.28
CA ALA A 236 11.29 -11.36 -16.70
C ALA A 236 10.15 -12.34 -17.01
N VAL A 237 8.90 -11.91 -16.78
CA VAL A 237 7.74 -12.79 -17.01
C VAL A 237 7.40 -12.94 -18.51
N THR A 238 7.77 -11.97 -19.37
CA THR A 238 7.70 -12.13 -20.84
C THR A 238 8.69 -13.15 -21.32
N MET A 239 9.94 -13.12 -20.85
CA MET A 239 10.95 -14.15 -21.18
C MET A 239 10.48 -15.54 -20.73
N THR A 240 9.85 -15.66 -19.56
CA THR A 240 9.22 -16.91 -19.12
C THR A 240 8.11 -17.35 -20.08
N LEU A 241 7.24 -16.44 -20.51
CA LEU A 241 6.15 -16.73 -21.46
C LEU A 241 6.69 -17.23 -22.80
N THR A 242 7.77 -16.63 -23.30
CA THR A 242 8.40 -17.08 -24.57
C THR A 242 9.10 -18.42 -24.43
N ASP A 243 9.74 -18.71 -23.31
CA ASP A 243 10.30 -20.04 -23.02
C ASP A 243 9.19 -21.11 -22.94
N ARG A 244 7.98 -20.76 -22.50
CA ARG A 244 6.82 -21.68 -22.44
C ARG A 244 6.21 -21.99 -23.81
N HIS A 245 6.09 -21.00 -24.71
CA HIS A 245 5.24 -21.10 -25.88
C HIS A 245 5.94 -20.85 -27.22
N PHE A 246 7.12 -20.22 -27.22
CA PHE A 246 7.80 -19.78 -28.44
C PHE A 246 9.18 -20.46 -28.65
N GLY A 247 9.52 -21.45 -27.83
CA GLY A 247 10.75 -22.22 -27.98
C GLY A 247 12.04 -21.45 -27.71
N THR A 248 11.96 -20.30 -27.03
CA THR A 248 13.16 -19.64 -26.50
C THR A 248 13.72 -20.41 -25.31
N THR A 249 14.98 -20.21 -24.99
CA THR A 249 15.70 -20.96 -23.95
C THR A 249 16.43 -20.03 -22.98
N PHE A 250 15.84 -18.90 -22.64
CA PHE A 250 16.45 -17.92 -21.72
C PHE A 250 16.85 -18.55 -20.39
N PHE A 251 16.00 -19.44 -19.87
CA PHE A 251 16.14 -20.04 -18.55
C PHE A 251 16.35 -21.58 -18.61
N ASN A 252 16.59 -22.12 -19.80
CA ASN A 252 16.87 -23.54 -20.01
C ASN A 252 18.36 -23.77 -20.30
N ALA A 253 19.05 -24.41 -19.34
CA ALA A 253 20.49 -24.69 -19.46
C ALA A 253 20.85 -25.56 -20.66
N ALA A 254 19.99 -26.52 -21.03
CA ALA A 254 20.21 -27.37 -22.20
C ALA A 254 20.21 -26.59 -23.53
N GLY A 255 19.53 -25.48 -23.59
CA GLY A 255 19.51 -24.55 -24.73
C GLY A 255 20.51 -23.39 -24.63
N GLY A 256 21.41 -23.39 -23.64
CA GLY A 256 22.38 -22.33 -23.41
C GLY A 256 21.91 -21.20 -22.51
N GLY A 257 20.71 -21.31 -21.93
CA GLY A 257 20.18 -20.34 -20.95
C GLY A 257 20.62 -20.63 -19.52
N ASP A 258 20.16 -19.78 -18.58
CA ASP A 258 20.51 -19.92 -17.17
C ASP A 258 19.29 -19.56 -16.27
N PRO A 259 18.78 -20.47 -15.42
CA PRO A 259 17.74 -20.15 -14.45
C PRO A 259 18.13 -19.04 -13.45
N VAL A 260 19.41 -18.91 -13.13
CA VAL A 260 19.91 -17.84 -12.24
C VAL A 260 19.73 -16.46 -12.86
N LEU A 261 19.73 -16.37 -14.19
CA LEU A 261 19.42 -15.12 -14.91
C LEU A 261 18.01 -14.61 -14.56
N TYR A 262 17.02 -15.54 -14.49
CA TYR A 262 15.67 -15.15 -14.04
C TYR A 262 15.70 -14.51 -12.65
N GLN A 263 16.41 -15.11 -11.71
CA GLN A 263 16.50 -14.60 -10.34
C GLN A 263 17.14 -13.21 -10.30
N HIS A 264 18.19 -12.94 -11.07
CA HIS A 264 18.78 -11.60 -11.17
C HIS A 264 17.80 -10.58 -11.72
N ILE A 265 17.12 -10.86 -12.82
CA ILE A 265 16.16 -9.94 -13.43
C ILE A 265 14.97 -9.71 -12.47
N PHE A 266 14.42 -10.80 -11.90
CA PHE A 266 13.31 -10.69 -10.96
C PHE A 266 13.67 -9.84 -9.74
N TRP A 267 14.83 -10.09 -9.11
CA TRP A 267 15.20 -9.39 -7.88
C TRP A 267 15.71 -7.97 -8.12
N PHE A 268 16.19 -7.66 -9.30
CA PHE A 268 16.45 -6.27 -9.69
C PHE A 268 15.17 -5.41 -9.66
N PHE A 269 14.01 -6.03 -9.95
CA PHE A 269 12.71 -5.47 -9.63
C PHE A 269 12.34 -5.69 -8.16
N GLY A 270 12.51 -6.91 -7.64
CA GLY A 270 11.88 -7.36 -6.39
C GLY A 270 12.37 -6.62 -5.14
N HIS A 271 13.64 -6.19 -5.07
CA HIS A 271 14.08 -5.38 -3.95
C HIS A 271 13.57 -3.93 -4.01
N PRO A 272 13.66 -3.19 -5.13
CA PRO A 272 12.92 -1.94 -5.25
C PRO A 272 11.44 -2.04 -4.92
N GLU A 273 10.78 -3.15 -5.24
CA GLU A 273 9.36 -3.39 -4.92
C GLU A 273 9.08 -3.32 -3.42
N VAL A 274 9.92 -3.89 -2.57
CA VAL A 274 9.69 -3.81 -1.12
C VAL A 274 9.81 -2.37 -0.60
N TYR A 275 10.61 -1.52 -1.24
CA TYR A 275 10.66 -0.09 -0.94
C TYR A 275 9.52 0.70 -1.57
N ILE A 276 9.01 0.29 -2.72
CA ILE A 276 7.76 0.82 -3.31
C ILE A 276 6.61 0.66 -2.31
N ILE A 277 6.58 -0.45 -1.58
CA ILE A 277 5.60 -0.69 -0.51
C ILE A 277 5.91 0.15 0.74
N ALA A 278 7.17 0.23 1.16
CA ALA A 278 7.56 0.85 2.42
C ALA A 278 7.52 2.40 2.39
N LEU A 279 7.92 3.03 1.30
CA LEU A 279 8.05 4.49 1.26
C LEU A 279 6.71 5.23 1.44
N PRO A 280 5.60 4.85 0.80
CA PRO A 280 4.30 5.46 1.07
C PRO A 280 3.86 5.28 2.53
N ALA A 281 4.15 4.13 3.14
CA ALA A 281 3.90 3.87 4.55
C ALA A 281 4.68 4.87 5.43
N PHE A 282 5.96 5.10 5.15
CA PHE A 282 6.77 6.12 5.83
C PHE A 282 6.18 7.53 5.67
N GLY A 283 5.56 7.80 4.52
CA GLY A 283 4.85 9.04 4.27
C GLY A 283 3.65 9.21 5.21
N VAL A 284 2.81 8.19 5.36
CA VAL A 284 1.68 8.19 6.30
C VAL A 284 2.15 8.44 7.73
N ILE A 285 3.15 7.69 8.19
CA ILE A 285 3.71 7.82 9.55
C ILE A 285 4.26 9.22 9.79
N SER A 286 4.87 9.83 8.77
CA SER A 286 5.41 11.19 8.83
C SER A 286 4.33 12.28 8.84
N GLN A 287 3.07 11.95 8.56
CA GLN A 287 1.91 12.83 8.76
C GLN A 287 1.28 12.61 10.14
N VAL A 288 1.15 11.36 10.56
CA VAL A 288 0.47 10.99 11.81
C VAL A 288 1.29 11.38 13.04
N ILE A 289 2.57 11.02 13.11
CA ILE A 289 3.40 11.31 14.30
C ILE A 289 3.45 12.80 14.63
N PRO A 290 3.72 13.74 13.69
CA PRO A 290 3.71 15.16 14.00
C PRO A 290 2.34 15.66 14.50
N ALA A 291 1.25 15.20 13.87
CA ALA A 291 -0.10 15.62 14.25
C ALA A 291 -0.43 15.27 15.72
N PHE A 292 -0.09 14.06 16.16
CA PHE A 292 -0.35 13.61 17.53
C PHE A 292 0.78 13.91 18.53
N SER A 293 1.88 14.48 18.05
CA SER A 293 2.94 15.06 18.88
C SER A 293 2.79 16.57 19.06
N ARG A 294 1.91 17.20 18.28
CA ARG A 294 1.72 18.65 18.19
C ARG A 294 3.05 19.39 17.99
N LYS A 295 3.89 18.79 17.14
CA LYS A 295 5.22 19.30 16.77
C LYS A 295 5.47 19.12 15.28
N PRO A 296 6.17 20.05 14.63
CA PRO A 296 6.62 19.82 13.25
C PRO A 296 7.56 18.61 13.18
N LEU A 297 7.57 17.95 12.04
CA LEU A 297 8.45 16.81 11.78
C LEU A 297 9.91 17.22 11.95
N PHE A 298 10.61 16.54 12.85
CA PHE A 298 12.04 16.80 13.07
C PHE A 298 12.85 16.39 11.83
N GLY A 299 13.75 17.26 11.39
CA GLY A 299 14.67 16.96 10.32
C GLY A 299 14.00 16.75 8.95
N TYR A 300 13.02 17.57 8.59
CA TYR A 300 12.29 17.43 7.31
C TYR A 300 13.20 17.21 6.10
N ALA A 301 14.23 18.04 5.91
CA ALA A 301 15.15 17.90 4.78
C ALA A 301 15.92 16.57 4.81
N SER A 302 16.39 16.14 5.99
CA SER A 302 17.08 14.84 6.14
C SER A 302 16.11 13.67 5.86
N MET A 303 14.81 13.81 6.17
CA MET A 303 13.80 12.81 5.83
C MET A 303 13.61 12.69 4.31
N VAL A 304 13.60 13.80 3.58
CA VAL A 304 13.53 13.83 2.11
C VAL A 304 14.76 13.15 1.51
N TYR A 305 15.96 13.55 1.94
CA TYR A 305 17.21 12.97 1.43
C TYR A 305 17.37 11.49 1.79
N ALA A 306 16.97 11.09 2.99
CA ALA A 306 16.97 9.69 3.39
C ALA A 306 16.02 8.85 2.52
N THR A 307 14.84 9.37 2.18
CA THR A 307 13.91 8.70 1.27
C THR A 307 14.50 8.51 -0.12
N ALA A 308 15.15 9.55 -0.67
CA ALA A 308 15.82 9.48 -1.97
C ALA A 308 17.01 8.50 -1.94
N ALA A 309 17.80 8.51 -0.85
CA ALA A 309 18.93 7.60 -0.68
C ALA A 309 18.47 6.13 -0.64
N ILE A 310 17.41 5.81 0.10
CA ILE A 310 16.81 4.46 0.12
C ILE A 310 16.44 4.03 -1.30
N ALA A 311 15.78 4.90 -2.06
CA ALA A 311 15.34 4.59 -3.43
C ALA A 311 16.54 4.29 -4.36
N ILE A 312 17.58 5.10 -4.31
CA ILE A 312 18.77 4.90 -5.14
C ILE A 312 19.50 3.60 -4.75
N ILE A 313 19.74 3.40 -3.45
CA ILE A 313 20.44 2.21 -2.95
C ILE A 313 19.65 0.94 -3.27
N SER A 314 18.32 0.99 -3.31
CA SER A 314 17.47 -0.16 -3.58
C SER A 314 17.78 -0.90 -4.89
N PHE A 315 18.37 -0.23 -5.88
CA PHE A 315 18.74 -0.84 -7.16
C PHE A 315 20.10 -1.54 -7.17
N ILE A 316 20.88 -1.45 -6.10
CA ILE A 316 22.25 -2.03 -6.06
C ILE A 316 22.41 -3.13 -5.01
N VAL A 317 21.30 -3.63 -4.44
CA VAL A 317 21.31 -4.58 -3.32
C VAL A 317 20.57 -5.90 -3.59
N TRP A 318 19.95 -6.06 -4.75
CA TRP A 318 18.99 -7.13 -5.04
C TRP A 318 19.48 -8.55 -4.80
N ALA A 319 20.78 -8.82 -4.99
CA ALA A 319 21.29 -10.19 -4.94
C ALA A 319 21.55 -10.72 -3.52
N HIS A 320 21.18 -9.96 -2.47
CA HIS A 320 21.07 -10.55 -1.14
C HIS A 320 19.94 -11.60 -1.04
N HIS A 321 19.02 -11.62 -1.99
CA HIS A 321 18.05 -12.72 -2.14
C HIS A 321 18.64 -13.97 -2.78
N MET A 322 19.94 -13.97 -3.14
CA MET A 322 20.56 -14.98 -4.00
C MET A 322 21.90 -15.51 -3.43
N TYR A 323 22.16 -15.38 -2.14
CA TYR A 323 23.45 -15.79 -1.57
C TYR A 323 23.75 -17.29 -1.72
N THR A 324 22.71 -18.14 -1.87
CA THR A 324 22.85 -19.59 -1.97
C THR A 324 22.85 -20.14 -3.40
N VAL A 325 22.81 -19.28 -4.44
CA VAL A 325 22.74 -19.74 -5.86
C VAL A 325 24.11 -20.02 -6.48
N GLY A 326 25.21 -19.91 -5.73
CA GLY A 326 26.56 -20.11 -6.24
C GLY A 326 27.27 -18.84 -6.69
N MET A 327 26.87 -17.69 -6.17
CA MET A 327 27.51 -16.40 -6.45
C MET A 327 28.99 -16.38 -6.00
N PRO A 328 29.93 -15.77 -6.79
CA PRO A 328 31.30 -15.59 -6.36
C PRO A 328 31.41 -14.80 -5.03
N VAL A 329 32.39 -15.10 -4.20
CA VAL A 329 32.59 -14.48 -2.88
C VAL A 329 32.70 -12.95 -2.98
N THR A 330 33.35 -12.42 -4.01
CA THR A 330 33.42 -10.96 -4.25
C THR A 330 32.04 -10.33 -4.47
N GLY A 331 31.17 -11.03 -5.21
CA GLY A 331 29.77 -10.60 -5.40
C GLY A 331 28.98 -10.68 -4.08
N GLN A 332 29.13 -11.76 -3.31
CA GLN A 332 28.50 -11.89 -2.00
C GLN A 332 28.91 -10.75 -1.06
N LEU A 333 30.20 -10.42 -0.98
CA LEU A 333 30.71 -9.32 -0.17
C LEU A 333 30.17 -7.96 -0.63
N PHE A 334 30.14 -7.72 -1.95
CA PHE A 334 29.57 -6.48 -2.49
C PHE A 334 28.12 -6.30 -2.06
N PHE A 335 27.27 -7.29 -2.30
CA PHE A 335 25.85 -7.20 -1.97
C PHE A 335 25.59 -7.18 -0.45
N MET A 336 26.45 -7.83 0.35
CA MET A 336 26.40 -7.76 1.80
C MET A 336 26.58 -6.31 2.29
N TYR A 337 27.68 -5.66 1.90
CA TYR A 337 27.97 -4.28 2.33
C TYR A 337 26.97 -3.27 1.75
N ALA A 338 26.60 -3.40 0.49
CA ALA A 338 25.60 -2.54 -0.13
C ALA A 338 24.25 -2.65 0.57
N THR A 339 23.85 -3.87 0.97
CA THR A 339 22.61 -4.10 1.72
C THR A 339 22.66 -3.46 3.11
N MET A 340 23.76 -3.63 3.85
CA MET A 340 23.92 -2.99 5.15
C MET A 340 23.83 -1.46 5.08
N LEU A 341 24.27 -0.86 3.97
CA LEU A 341 24.23 0.59 3.78
C LEU A 341 22.81 1.16 3.82
N VAL A 342 21.79 0.38 3.43
CA VAL A 342 20.37 0.79 3.50
C VAL A 342 19.93 1.11 4.94
N ALA A 343 20.55 0.48 5.94
CA ALA A 343 20.24 0.73 7.33
C ALA A 343 20.51 2.19 7.76
N VAL A 344 21.45 2.87 7.12
CA VAL A 344 21.84 4.25 7.48
C VAL A 344 20.69 5.24 7.21
N PRO A 345 20.20 5.42 5.97
CA PRO A 345 19.09 6.33 5.73
C PRO A 345 17.78 5.87 6.41
N THR A 346 17.57 4.57 6.57
CA THR A 346 16.42 4.05 7.32
C THR A 346 16.51 4.42 8.80
N GLY A 347 17.69 4.30 9.41
CA GLY A 347 17.94 4.74 10.78
C GLY A 347 17.70 6.23 10.97
N VAL A 348 18.11 7.08 10.02
CA VAL A 348 17.80 8.53 10.04
C VAL A 348 16.29 8.75 10.17
N LYS A 349 15.47 8.02 9.43
CA LYS A 349 14.01 8.16 9.49
C LYS A 349 13.46 7.75 10.85
N VAL A 350 13.89 6.60 11.38
CA VAL A 350 13.45 6.12 12.70
C VAL A 350 13.82 7.12 13.80
N PHE A 351 15.06 7.60 13.82
CA PHE A 351 15.49 8.60 14.80
C PHE A 351 14.75 9.93 14.67
N ASN A 352 14.43 10.37 13.46
CA ASN A 352 13.67 11.61 13.25
C ASN A 352 12.22 11.48 13.73
N TRP A 353 11.57 10.33 13.58
CA TRP A 353 10.24 10.09 14.16
C TRP A 353 10.29 10.10 15.70
N VAL A 354 11.29 9.45 16.30
CA VAL A 354 11.49 9.49 17.76
C VAL A 354 11.78 10.92 18.23
N ALA A 355 12.63 11.67 17.53
CA ALA A 355 12.96 13.05 17.86
C ALA A 355 11.74 13.99 17.70
N THR A 356 10.82 13.69 16.76
CA THR A 356 9.56 14.42 16.64
C THR A 356 8.70 14.25 17.87
N MET A 357 8.62 13.05 18.41
CA MET A 357 7.88 12.75 19.66
C MET A 357 8.55 13.30 20.91
N TRP A 358 9.88 13.38 20.92
CA TRP A 358 10.65 13.85 22.07
C TRP A 358 10.27 15.26 22.46
N LYS A 359 9.84 15.44 23.71
CA LYS A 359 9.29 16.70 24.26
C LYS A 359 8.08 17.24 23.48
N GLY A 360 7.34 16.38 22.78
CA GLY A 360 6.06 16.72 22.18
C GLY A 360 4.90 16.60 23.18
N SER A 361 3.79 17.23 22.86
CA SER A 361 2.51 17.05 23.59
C SER A 361 1.79 15.84 22.98
N LEU A 362 2.18 14.63 23.42
CA LEU A 362 1.68 13.38 22.85
C LEU A 362 0.24 13.11 23.24
N SER A 363 -0.54 12.66 22.28
CA SER A 363 -1.85 12.08 22.49
C SER A 363 -1.95 10.72 21.81
N PHE A 364 -2.70 9.78 22.42
CA PHE A 364 -2.69 8.36 22.04
C PHE A 364 -4.04 7.91 21.50
N GLU A 365 -4.56 8.63 20.52
CA GLU A 365 -5.68 8.20 19.71
C GLU A 365 -5.26 7.07 18.77
N THR A 366 -6.24 6.35 18.25
CA THR A 366 -6.05 5.15 17.42
C THR A 366 -5.00 5.32 16.31
N PRO A 367 -4.96 6.41 15.51
CA PRO A 367 -3.93 6.59 14.49
C PRO A 367 -2.52 6.60 15.07
N MET A 368 -2.33 7.27 16.20
CA MET A 368 -1.01 7.34 16.86
C MET A 368 -0.59 5.99 17.43
N LEU A 369 -1.51 5.20 17.97
CA LEU A 369 -1.19 3.86 18.46
C LEU A 369 -0.68 2.97 17.32
N PHE A 370 -1.33 3.00 16.15
CA PHE A 370 -0.86 2.27 14.97
C PHE A 370 0.49 2.80 14.46
N ALA A 371 0.73 4.10 14.54
CA ALA A 371 2.03 4.68 14.18
C ALA A 371 3.16 4.24 15.13
N LEU A 372 2.87 4.13 16.42
CA LEU A 372 3.82 3.58 17.40
C LEU A 372 4.05 2.09 17.21
N GLY A 373 2.99 1.33 16.92
CA GLY A 373 3.08 -0.08 16.56
C GLY A 373 3.95 -0.29 15.31
N PHE A 374 3.74 0.53 14.27
CA PHE A 374 4.60 0.57 13.10
C PHE A 374 6.07 0.79 13.49
N LEU A 375 6.35 1.86 14.23
CA LEU A 375 7.72 2.24 14.59
C LEU A 375 8.45 1.12 15.33
N PHE A 376 7.77 0.49 16.29
CA PHE A 376 8.34 -0.62 17.06
C PHE A 376 8.58 -1.86 16.19
N LEU A 377 7.56 -2.33 15.50
CA LEU A 377 7.62 -3.58 14.72
C LEU A 377 8.55 -3.45 13.51
N PHE A 378 8.45 -2.33 12.78
CA PHE A 378 9.32 -2.08 11.63
C PHE A 378 10.81 -2.02 12.05
N THR A 379 11.12 -1.40 13.20
CA THR A 379 12.49 -1.34 13.72
C THR A 379 13.02 -2.73 14.07
N LEU A 380 12.21 -3.57 14.71
CA LEU A 380 12.57 -4.98 14.96
C LEU A 380 12.83 -5.74 13.66
N GLY A 381 11.94 -5.57 12.67
CA GLY A 381 12.12 -6.14 11.34
C GLY A 381 13.39 -5.66 10.64
N GLY A 382 13.77 -4.39 10.84
CA GLY A 382 15.03 -3.83 10.33
C GLY A 382 16.26 -4.51 10.95
N PHE A 383 16.24 -4.78 12.26
CA PHE A 383 17.33 -5.51 12.93
C PHE A 383 17.45 -6.95 12.41
N THR A 384 16.34 -7.66 12.22
CA THR A 384 16.39 -9.00 11.62
C THR A 384 16.85 -8.98 10.16
N GLY A 385 16.60 -7.88 9.44
CA GLY A 385 17.16 -7.64 8.11
C GLY A 385 18.67 -7.47 8.11
N LEU A 386 19.22 -6.77 9.09
CA LEU A 386 20.68 -6.68 9.26
C LEU A 386 21.30 -8.06 9.50
N VAL A 387 20.66 -8.91 10.29
CA VAL A 387 21.11 -10.30 10.49
C VAL A 387 21.14 -11.06 9.16
N LEU A 388 20.07 -11.00 8.36
CA LEU A 388 20.00 -11.64 7.06
C LEU A 388 20.92 -11.03 6.00
N SER A 389 21.34 -9.77 6.15
CA SER A 389 22.29 -9.16 5.22
C SER A 389 23.67 -9.80 5.28
N ILE A 390 24.02 -10.44 6.40
CA ILE A 390 25.33 -11.06 6.68
C ILE A 390 25.41 -12.42 6.00
N VAL A 391 26.21 -12.56 4.93
CA VAL A 391 26.28 -13.77 4.10
C VAL A 391 26.47 -15.06 4.91
N PRO A 392 27.46 -15.21 5.82
CA PRO A 392 27.62 -16.44 6.59
C PRO A 392 26.41 -16.82 7.44
N VAL A 393 25.62 -15.83 7.87
CA VAL A 393 24.41 -16.06 8.65
C VAL A 393 23.26 -16.42 7.73
N ASP A 394 23.07 -15.69 6.61
CA ASP A 394 21.99 -15.94 5.68
C ASP A 394 22.08 -17.32 5.01
N ILE A 395 23.27 -17.83 4.75
CA ILE A 395 23.47 -19.19 4.24
C ILE A 395 22.77 -20.24 5.13
N GLN A 396 22.69 -19.99 6.44
CA GLN A 396 22.01 -20.88 7.39
C GLN A 396 20.50 -20.58 7.52
N LEU A 397 20.09 -19.32 7.30
CA LEU A 397 18.72 -18.87 7.51
C LEU A 397 17.92 -18.71 6.20
N HIS A 398 18.61 -18.77 5.04
CA HIS A 398 17.99 -18.65 3.73
C HIS A 398 16.88 -19.70 3.54
N ASP A 399 15.74 -19.27 3.00
CA ASP A 399 14.55 -20.12 2.81
C ASP A 399 14.03 -20.83 4.07
N THR A 400 14.31 -20.31 5.26
CA THR A 400 13.68 -20.72 6.52
C THR A 400 12.56 -19.76 6.95
N TYR A 401 11.83 -20.15 8.00
CA TYR A 401 10.81 -19.28 8.62
C TYR A 401 11.37 -18.01 9.27
N TYR A 402 12.69 -17.90 9.47
CA TYR A 402 13.32 -16.65 9.89
C TYR A 402 13.14 -15.54 8.84
N VAL A 403 13.29 -15.89 7.57
CA VAL A 403 13.04 -14.96 6.45
C VAL A 403 11.58 -14.55 6.39
N VAL A 404 10.65 -15.49 6.63
CA VAL A 404 9.21 -15.21 6.67
C VAL A 404 8.87 -14.25 7.79
N ALA A 405 9.42 -14.47 8.99
CA ALA A 405 9.26 -13.56 10.12
C ALA A 405 9.78 -12.16 9.78
N HIS A 406 11.01 -12.07 9.26
CA HIS A 406 11.65 -10.81 8.89
C HIS A 406 10.78 -9.99 7.94
N PHE A 407 10.42 -10.54 6.78
CA PHE A 407 9.70 -9.72 5.79
C PHE A 407 8.27 -9.37 6.22
N HIS A 408 7.63 -10.18 7.06
CA HIS A 408 6.34 -9.77 7.63
C HIS A 408 6.48 -8.61 8.62
N TYR A 409 7.56 -8.54 9.40
CA TYR A 409 7.82 -7.40 10.28
C TYR A 409 8.08 -6.11 9.49
N VAL A 410 8.87 -6.13 8.43
CA VAL A 410 9.16 -4.90 7.66
C VAL A 410 8.07 -4.57 6.64
N MET A 411 7.46 -5.55 6.00
CA MET A 411 6.48 -5.33 4.95
C MET A 411 5.06 -5.28 5.51
N VAL A 412 4.60 -6.28 6.27
CA VAL A 412 3.23 -6.33 6.77
C VAL A 412 3.05 -5.38 7.95
N ALA A 413 3.87 -5.45 8.99
CA ALA A 413 3.80 -4.47 10.06
C ALA A 413 4.12 -3.07 9.54
N GLY A 414 5.14 -2.95 8.69
CA GLY A 414 5.52 -1.69 8.06
C GLY A 414 4.39 -1.07 7.23
N ALA A 415 3.79 -1.80 6.32
CA ALA A 415 2.76 -1.26 5.44
C ALA A 415 1.37 -1.27 6.09
N LEU A 416 0.95 -2.39 6.70
CA LEU A 416 -0.42 -2.55 7.18
C LEU A 416 -0.72 -1.65 8.39
N PHE A 417 0.20 -1.56 9.37
CA PHE A 417 0.03 -0.66 10.51
C PHE A 417 0.00 0.81 10.06
N ALA A 418 0.83 1.18 9.09
CA ALA A 418 0.77 2.51 8.51
C ALA A 418 -0.53 2.75 7.74
N ALA A 419 -1.03 1.78 6.97
CA ALA A 419 -2.31 1.89 6.29
C ALA A 419 -3.46 2.06 7.30
N PHE A 420 -3.47 1.30 8.41
CA PHE A 420 -4.47 1.48 9.46
C PHE A 420 -4.35 2.83 10.15
N ALA A 421 -3.13 3.29 10.47
CA ALA A 421 -2.91 4.65 10.96
C ALA A 421 -3.52 5.69 10.02
N GLY A 422 -3.28 5.55 8.72
CA GLY A 422 -3.83 6.43 7.68
C GLY A 422 -5.35 6.36 7.56
N ILE A 423 -5.94 5.16 7.58
CA ILE A 423 -7.40 4.99 7.57
C ILE A 423 -8.02 5.74 8.73
N TYR A 424 -7.61 5.47 9.96
CA TYR A 424 -8.15 6.15 11.15
C TYR A 424 -7.87 7.66 11.15
N PHE A 425 -6.74 8.10 10.60
CA PHE A 425 -6.36 9.50 10.52
C PHE A 425 -7.23 10.29 9.53
N TRP A 426 -7.48 9.74 8.33
CA TRP A 426 -8.21 10.45 7.28
C TRP A 426 -9.70 10.07 7.18
N LEU A 427 -10.17 9.02 7.87
CA LEU A 427 -11.59 8.61 7.84
C LEU A 427 -12.56 9.77 8.15
N PRO A 428 -12.29 10.66 9.14
CA PRO A 428 -13.14 11.83 9.37
C PRO A 428 -13.18 12.80 8.18
N LYS A 429 -12.04 12.98 7.49
CA LYS A 429 -11.94 13.83 6.29
C LYS A 429 -12.73 13.27 5.12
N TRP A 430 -12.77 11.94 4.99
CA TRP A 430 -13.49 11.27 3.92
C TRP A 430 -14.99 11.19 4.14
N THR A 431 -15.40 10.94 5.38
CA THR A 431 -16.80 10.63 5.71
C THR A 431 -17.55 11.76 6.39
N GLY A 432 -16.87 12.74 6.95
CA GLY A 432 -17.45 13.76 7.82
C GLY A 432 -17.89 13.23 9.19
N LYS A 433 -17.47 12.03 9.57
CA LYS A 433 -17.90 11.37 10.80
C LYS A 433 -16.71 10.82 11.58
N MET A 434 -16.82 10.83 12.90
CA MET A 434 -15.85 10.18 13.79
C MET A 434 -16.18 8.70 13.94
N TYR A 435 -15.16 7.88 13.97
CA TYR A 435 -15.28 6.46 14.33
C TYR A 435 -15.31 6.28 15.86
N ASP A 436 -15.71 5.09 16.30
CA ASP A 436 -15.67 4.70 17.72
C ASP A 436 -14.21 4.47 18.15
N GLU A 437 -13.68 5.38 18.93
CA GLU A 437 -12.27 5.36 19.41
C GLU A 437 -11.98 4.13 20.27
N THR A 438 -12.93 3.67 21.07
CA THR A 438 -12.74 2.47 21.91
C THR A 438 -12.57 1.23 21.05
N LEU A 439 -13.42 1.06 20.03
CA LEU A 439 -13.29 -0.05 19.08
C LEU A 439 -12.01 0.05 18.25
N GLY A 440 -11.59 1.26 17.87
CA GLY A 440 -10.32 1.50 17.20
C GLY A 440 -9.13 1.05 18.04
N LYS A 441 -9.11 1.37 19.33
CA LYS A 441 -8.06 0.92 20.28
C LYS A 441 -8.10 -0.59 20.51
N ILE A 442 -9.27 -1.19 20.58
CA ILE A 442 -9.41 -2.65 20.67
C ILE A 442 -8.82 -3.30 19.41
N HIS A 443 -9.14 -2.78 18.23
CA HIS A 443 -8.59 -3.25 16.95
C HIS A 443 -7.05 -3.18 16.96
N PHE A 444 -6.48 -2.07 17.43
CA PHE A 444 -5.03 -1.93 17.53
C PHE A 444 -4.39 -3.00 18.42
N TRP A 445 -4.88 -3.18 19.66
CA TRP A 445 -4.30 -4.11 20.60
C TRP A 445 -4.42 -5.57 20.14
N LEU A 446 -5.58 -5.96 19.59
CA LEU A 446 -5.76 -7.29 19.03
C LEU A 446 -4.81 -7.52 17.84
N THR A 447 -4.72 -6.55 16.93
CA THR A 447 -3.81 -6.62 15.76
C THR A 447 -2.36 -6.76 16.22
N LEU A 448 -1.91 -5.94 17.17
CA LEU A 448 -0.53 -5.97 17.69
C LEU A 448 -0.18 -7.31 18.37
N ILE A 449 -1.05 -7.78 19.26
CA ILE A 449 -0.82 -9.02 20.02
C ILE A 449 -0.78 -10.21 19.07
N PHE A 450 -1.79 -10.37 18.25
CA PHE A 450 -1.87 -11.52 17.34
C PHE A 450 -0.80 -11.49 16.25
N PHE A 451 -0.43 -10.31 15.75
CA PHE A 451 0.70 -10.17 14.83
C PHE A 451 1.98 -10.76 15.42
N ASN A 452 2.31 -10.40 16.65
CA ASN A 452 3.50 -10.95 17.34
C ASN A 452 3.36 -12.45 17.63
N MET A 453 2.17 -12.94 17.98
CA MET A 453 1.94 -14.38 18.12
C MET A 453 2.21 -15.16 16.83
N ILE A 454 1.92 -14.56 15.66
CA ILE A 454 2.21 -15.21 14.38
C ILE A 454 3.70 -15.18 14.09
N PHE A 455 4.28 -13.98 13.98
CA PHE A 455 5.55 -13.79 13.30
C PHE A 455 6.76 -13.74 14.24
N PHE A 456 6.59 -13.35 15.51
CA PHE A 456 7.71 -13.39 16.45
C PHE A 456 8.22 -14.81 16.68
N VAL A 457 7.32 -15.76 16.86
CA VAL A 457 7.68 -17.18 17.07
C VAL A 457 8.30 -17.82 15.81
N GLN A 458 8.00 -17.31 14.62
CA GLN A 458 8.58 -17.81 13.37
C GLN A 458 10.09 -17.53 13.26
N HIS A 459 10.63 -16.54 13.97
CA HIS A 459 12.08 -16.38 14.08
C HIS A 459 12.72 -17.62 14.73
N PHE A 460 12.11 -18.18 15.78
CA PHE A 460 12.62 -19.37 16.45
C PHE A 460 12.45 -20.64 15.60
N LEU A 461 11.37 -20.75 14.84
CA LEU A 461 11.23 -21.82 13.84
C LEU A 461 12.36 -21.80 12.81
N GLY A 462 12.70 -20.61 12.31
CA GLY A 462 13.79 -20.45 11.35
C GLY A 462 15.17 -20.72 11.95
N LEU A 463 15.43 -20.21 13.17
CA LEU A 463 16.67 -20.51 13.90
C LEU A 463 16.84 -22.01 14.20
N ALA A 464 15.74 -22.73 14.39
CA ALA A 464 15.76 -24.19 14.55
C ALA A 464 15.82 -24.94 13.20
N GLY A 465 15.88 -24.22 12.06
CA GLY A 465 16.08 -24.80 10.72
C GLY A 465 14.79 -25.20 10.00
N MET A 466 13.60 -24.78 10.43
CA MET A 466 12.37 -25.09 9.69
C MET A 466 12.33 -24.36 8.34
N PRO A 467 12.30 -25.10 7.20
CA PRO A 467 12.16 -24.48 5.89
C PRO A 467 10.80 -23.80 5.71
N ARG A 468 10.74 -22.77 4.87
CA ARG A 468 9.46 -22.15 4.44
C ARG A 468 8.86 -22.89 3.25
N ARG A 469 7.56 -22.66 2.98
CA ARG A 469 6.82 -23.19 1.82
C ARG A 469 6.71 -24.74 1.83
N ILE A 470 6.64 -25.33 3.01
CA ILE A 470 6.43 -26.78 3.17
C ILE A 470 5.05 -27.02 3.79
N PRO A 471 4.29 -28.03 3.29
CA PRO A 471 2.95 -28.34 3.82
C PRO A 471 2.96 -29.21 5.07
N ASP A 472 4.10 -29.80 5.41
CA ASP A 472 4.30 -30.68 6.56
C ASP A 472 5.65 -30.45 7.20
N TYR A 473 5.80 -30.81 8.49
CA TYR A 473 7.02 -30.54 9.26
C TYR A 473 7.23 -31.60 10.39
N PRO A 474 8.48 -31.82 10.83
CA PRO A 474 8.79 -32.69 11.96
C PRO A 474 8.17 -32.21 13.28
N LEU A 475 7.81 -33.16 14.16
CA LEU A 475 7.14 -32.91 15.45
C LEU A 475 7.84 -31.84 16.32
N MET A 476 9.16 -31.69 16.20
CA MET A 476 9.93 -30.70 16.97
C MET A 476 9.47 -29.24 16.74
N PHE A 477 8.80 -28.94 15.64
CA PHE A 477 8.32 -27.61 15.30
C PHE A 477 6.85 -27.36 15.70
N GLU A 478 6.15 -28.35 16.28
CA GLU A 478 4.70 -28.32 16.49
C GLU A 478 4.27 -27.16 17.40
N THR A 479 4.92 -26.99 18.54
CA THR A 479 4.53 -25.98 19.55
C THR A 479 4.53 -24.57 18.96
N TRP A 480 5.60 -24.18 18.26
CA TRP A 480 5.70 -22.86 17.64
C TRP A 480 4.71 -22.67 16.48
N ASN A 481 4.45 -23.72 15.69
CA ASN A 481 3.44 -23.67 14.66
C ASN A 481 2.02 -23.50 15.20
N LYS A 482 1.68 -24.19 16.30
CA LYS A 482 0.39 -24.01 17.01
C LYS A 482 0.21 -22.58 17.49
N ILE A 483 1.20 -22.00 18.17
CA ILE A 483 1.15 -20.60 18.62
C ILE A 483 0.97 -19.65 17.44
N SER A 484 1.75 -19.83 16.38
CA SER A 484 1.66 -19.03 15.16
C SER A 484 0.28 -19.13 14.50
N SER A 485 -0.31 -20.32 14.45
CA SER A 485 -1.64 -20.52 13.85
C SER A 485 -2.77 -19.91 14.70
N ILE A 486 -2.73 -20.04 16.02
CA ILE A 486 -3.68 -19.37 16.92
C ILE A 486 -3.59 -17.85 16.72
N GLY A 487 -2.36 -17.32 16.65
CA GLY A 487 -2.13 -15.91 16.34
C GLY A 487 -2.76 -15.50 15.01
N ALA A 488 -2.62 -16.32 13.96
CA ALA A 488 -3.16 -16.04 12.64
C ALA A 488 -4.70 -15.97 12.64
N PHE A 489 -5.37 -16.90 13.31
CA PHE A 489 -6.84 -16.87 13.41
C PHE A 489 -7.31 -15.65 14.19
N GLY A 490 -6.65 -15.31 15.30
CA GLY A 490 -6.96 -14.09 16.06
C GLY A 490 -6.72 -12.81 15.27
N PHE A 491 -5.62 -12.76 14.50
CA PHE A 491 -5.31 -11.65 13.61
C PHE A 491 -6.38 -11.51 12.51
N GLY A 492 -6.76 -12.59 11.83
CA GLY A 492 -7.80 -12.56 10.81
C GLY A 492 -9.14 -12.05 11.35
N LEU A 493 -9.55 -12.51 12.54
CA LEU A 493 -10.77 -12.03 13.21
C LEU A 493 -10.67 -10.54 13.56
N SER A 494 -9.51 -10.05 14.00
CA SER A 494 -9.34 -8.63 14.33
C SER A 494 -9.53 -7.72 13.12
N GLN A 495 -9.30 -8.20 11.89
CA GLN A 495 -9.54 -7.41 10.67
C GLN A 495 -11.03 -7.28 10.32
N LEU A 496 -11.87 -8.20 10.76
CA LEU A 496 -13.33 -8.04 10.68
C LEU A 496 -13.82 -6.91 11.60
N LEU A 497 -13.12 -6.69 12.73
CA LEU A 497 -13.40 -5.54 13.58
C LEU A 497 -13.11 -4.21 12.87
N LEU A 498 -12.03 -4.11 12.09
CA LEU A 498 -11.78 -2.93 11.25
C LEU A 498 -12.94 -2.66 10.30
N LEU A 499 -13.40 -3.69 9.58
CA LEU A 499 -14.56 -3.55 8.68
C LEU A 499 -15.78 -3.03 9.43
N TYR A 500 -16.07 -3.60 10.62
CA TYR A 500 -17.17 -3.17 11.44
C TYR A 500 -17.04 -1.70 11.87
N VAL A 501 -15.85 -1.28 12.33
CA VAL A 501 -15.60 0.11 12.76
C VAL A 501 -15.80 1.09 11.61
N VAL A 502 -15.28 0.78 10.42
CA VAL A 502 -15.44 1.63 9.23
C VAL A 502 -16.92 1.71 8.81
N LEU A 503 -17.62 0.60 8.72
CA LEU A 503 -19.03 0.58 8.36
C LEU A 503 -19.92 1.28 9.41
N LYS A 504 -19.65 1.09 10.70
CA LYS A 504 -20.31 1.81 11.78
C LYS A 504 -20.09 3.31 11.66
N CYS A 505 -18.85 3.74 11.41
CA CYS A 505 -18.52 5.16 11.19
C CYS A 505 -19.33 5.74 10.02
N ILE A 506 -19.34 5.08 8.87
CA ILE A 506 -20.04 5.56 7.67
C ILE A 506 -21.56 5.66 7.91
N ARG A 507 -22.17 4.68 8.61
CA ARG A 507 -23.62 4.62 8.81
C ARG A 507 -24.10 5.53 9.95
N SER A 508 -23.44 5.47 11.09
CA SER A 508 -23.93 6.04 12.36
C SER A 508 -22.86 6.74 13.21
N GLY A 509 -21.73 7.11 12.61
CA GLY A 509 -20.70 7.88 13.32
C GLY A 509 -21.19 9.28 13.69
N GLU A 510 -20.69 9.81 14.81
CA GLU A 510 -20.94 11.19 15.22
C GLU A 510 -20.33 12.16 14.20
N PRO A 511 -20.93 13.33 13.96
CA PRO A 511 -20.35 14.34 13.08
C PRO A 511 -18.93 14.72 13.52
N ALA A 512 -17.99 14.70 12.58
CA ALA A 512 -16.62 15.09 12.85
C ALA A 512 -16.51 16.62 12.99
N PRO A 513 -15.70 17.14 13.93
CA PRO A 513 -15.37 18.56 13.96
C PRO A 513 -14.57 18.93 12.70
N GLN A 514 -14.55 20.23 12.35
CA GLN A 514 -13.84 20.72 11.16
C GLN A 514 -12.35 20.38 11.19
N LYS A 515 -11.74 20.37 12.35
CA LYS A 515 -10.35 19.94 12.59
C LYS A 515 -10.33 18.87 13.69
N PRO A 516 -10.47 17.59 13.36
CA PRO A 516 -10.49 16.51 14.33
C PRO A 516 -9.18 16.36 15.11
N TRP A 517 -8.06 16.76 14.51
CA TRP A 517 -6.71 16.59 15.04
C TRP A 517 -6.03 17.94 15.19
N ASP A 518 -5.81 18.41 16.43
CA ASP A 518 -5.26 19.74 16.71
C ASP A 518 -3.89 20.01 16.05
N GLY A 519 -3.04 19.00 15.97
CA GLY A 519 -1.70 19.12 15.42
C GLY A 519 -1.60 18.89 13.90
N ALA A 520 -2.71 18.59 13.21
CA ALA A 520 -2.69 18.39 11.76
C ALA A 520 -2.65 19.75 11.04
N ASP A 521 -1.65 19.97 10.19
CA ASP A 521 -1.32 21.28 9.61
C ASP A 521 -1.22 21.32 8.08
N SER A 522 -1.34 20.19 7.40
CA SER A 522 -1.34 20.11 5.94
C SER A 522 -2.64 20.67 5.32
N LEU A 523 -2.60 21.00 4.02
CA LEU A 523 -3.67 21.76 3.33
C LEU A 523 -5.04 21.11 3.43
N GLU A 524 -5.12 19.79 3.41
CA GLU A 524 -6.39 19.07 3.54
C GLU A 524 -7.08 19.32 4.90
N TRP A 525 -6.32 19.67 5.93
CA TRP A 525 -6.85 19.99 7.26
C TRP A 525 -7.07 21.49 7.50
N THR A 526 -6.26 22.32 6.85
CA THR A 526 -6.26 23.78 7.12
C THR A 526 -7.06 24.59 6.11
N HIS A 527 -7.23 24.09 4.87
CA HIS A 527 -7.86 24.82 3.77
C HIS A 527 -9.14 24.15 3.23
N LEU A 528 -9.41 22.91 3.61
CA LEU A 528 -10.62 22.21 3.20
C LEU A 528 -11.52 21.89 4.40
N PRO A 529 -12.85 21.99 4.22
CA PRO A 529 -13.80 21.58 5.25
C PRO A 529 -13.76 20.07 5.49
N THR A 530 -14.36 19.64 6.60
CA THR A 530 -14.55 18.22 6.93
C THR A 530 -16.06 17.92 6.90
N PRO A 531 -16.56 17.03 6.01
CA PRO A 531 -15.79 16.26 5.01
C PRO A 531 -15.25 17.10 3.86
N ALA A 532 -14.28 16.55 3.13
CA ALA A 532 -13.77 17.19 1.92
C ALA A 532 -14.89 17.23 0.84
N PRO A 533 -15.14 18.39 0.19
CA PRO A 533 -16.14 18.52 -0.85
C PRO A 533 -15.77 17.68 -2.09
N TYR A 534 -16.76 17.39 -2.93
CA TYR A 534 -16.55 16.59 -4.15
C TYR A 534 -15.56 17.25 -5.12
N HIS A 535 -15.64 18.56 -5.32
CA HIS A 535 -14.66 19.38 -6.02
C HIS A 535 -13.85 20.17 -5.01
N THR A 536 -12.53 20.13 -5.12
CA THR A 536 -11.60 20.83 -4.22
C THR A 536 -10.69 21.74 -5.03
N PHE A 537 -10.32 22.88 -4.47
CA PHE A 537 -9.32 23.79 -5.06
C PHE A 537 -9.58 24.18 -6.52
N GLU A 538 -10.84 24.40 -6.92
CA GLU A 538 -11.17 25.01 -8.22
C GLU A 538 -10.45 26.34 -8.40
N THR A 539 -10.30 27.09 -7.32
CA THR A 539 -9.34 28.17 -7.20
C THR A 539 -8.22 27.73 -6.26
N GLN A 540 -7.01 27.62 -6.79
CA GLN A 540 -5.86 27.19 -6.00
C GLN A 540 -5.49 28.22 -4.94
N PRO A 541 -5.17 27.80 -3.68
CA PRO A 541 -4.68 28.71 -2.67
C PRO A 541 -3.30 29.24 -3.04
N VAL A 542 -3.02 30.52 -2.74
CA VAL A 542 -1.68 31.09 -2.89
C VAL A 542 -0.97 30.99 -1.55
N LEU A 543 0.05 30.17 -1.46
CA LEU A 543 0.82 29.97 -0.24
C LEU A 543 1.94 31.03 -0.15
N LYS A 544 1.95 31.77 0.94
CA LYS A 544 2.97 32.83 1.22
C LYS A 544 4.27 32.24 1.77
#